data_6667320b73aa456701b5370b98e1d0bd
#
_entry.id   6667320b73aa456701b5370b98e1d0bd
#
_cell.length_a   1.000
_cell.length_b   1.000
_cell.length_c   1.000
_cell.angle_alpha   90.00
_cell.angle_beta   90.00
_cell.angle_gamma   90.00
#
_symmetry.space_group_name_H-M   'P 1'
#
loop_
_entity.id
_entity.type
_entity.pdbx_description
1 polymer ?
#
loop_
_entity_poly.entity_id
_entity_poly.type
_entity_poly.pdbx_seq_one_letter_code
_entity_poly.pdbx_strand_id
1 'polypeptide(L)'
;MKRIATIALIAGLAGTTAIAEQHTMNTDELIRARDIVDSDIYSVGTEMDDASWDAMDLSTNGDNWNEIGEVEDVVLDQSGQMVGIVAEIGGFLDIGDKHVMLETKDVRLSPRGDGEYIFVTRQTEEQLEELPSVDESFME
;
A
#
# COMPACT_ATOMS: atom_id res chain seq x y z
N MET A 1 -64.07 42.78 36.18
CA MET A 1 -62.89 43.25 35.44
C MET A 1 -62.03 42.06 35.07
N LYS A 2 -62.11 41.65 33.86
CA LYS A 2 -61.37 40.47 33.37
C LYS A 2 -60.09 40.93 32.68
N ARG A 3 -58.93 40.55 33.21
CA ARG A 3 -57.65 40.84 32.59
C ARG A 3 -57.29 39.62 31.71
N ILE A 4 -57.24 39.83 30.42
CA ILE A 4 -56.84 38.88 29.45
C ILE A 4 -55.30 38.97 29.34
N ALA A 5 -54.60 37.90 29.77
CA ALA A 5 -53.16 37.82 29.58
C ALA A 5 -52.86 37.16 28.22
N THR A 6 -52.28 37.95 27.35
CA THR A 6 -51.82 37.45 26.04
C THR A 6 -50.46 36.76 26.21
N ILE A 7 -50.40 35.44 26.03
CA ILE A 7 -49.17 34.69 26.03
C ILE A 7 -48.60 34.72 24.60
N ALA A 8 -47.49 35.44 24.44
CA ALA A 8 -46.73 35.42 23.22
C ALA A 8 -45.87 34.15 23.17
N LEU A 9 -46.19 33.25 22.24
CA LEU A 9 -45.40 32.04 21.96
C LEU A 9 -44.20 32.44 21.07
N ILE A 10 -43.02 32.51 21.64
CA ILE A 10 -41.78 32.68 20.88
C ILE A 10 -41.34 31.31 20.42
N ALA A 11 -41.54 30.98 19.13
CA ALA A 11 -40.97 29.84 18.48
C ALA A 11 -39.46 30.07 18.25
N GLY A 12 -38.63 29.51 19.12
CA GLY A 12 -37.18 29.48 18.92
C GLY A 12 -36.83 28.51 17.79
N LEU A 13 -36.37 29.04 16.66
CA LEU A 13 -35.67 28.24 15.65
C LEU A 13 -34.32 27.81 16.26
N ALA A 14 -34.25 26.60 16.75
CA ALA A 14 -32.97 25.95 17.05
C ALA A 14 -32.31 25.58 15.72
N GLY A 15 -31.51 26.50 15.19
CA GLY A 15 -30.59 26.17 14.08
C GLY A 15 -29.56 25.20 14.58
N THR A 16 -29.70 23.93 14.23
CA THR A 16 -28.62 22.97 14.35
C THR A 16 -27.54 23.33 13.34
N THR A 17 -26.51 24.02 13.81
CA THR A 17 -25.27 24.16 13.04
C THR A 17 -24.65 22.78 12.99
N ALA A 18 -24.78 22.11 11.85
CA ALA A 18 -23.97 20.93 11.56
C ALA A 18 -22.52 21.42 11.53
N ILE A 19 -21.78 21.16 12.60
CA ILE A 19 -20.33 21.31 12.60
C ILE A 19 -19.85 20.17 11.71
N ALA A 20 -19.45 20.48 10.48
CA ALA A 20 -18.71 19.54 9.67
C ALA A 20 -17.43 19.23 10.46
N GLU A 21 -17.34 18.02 11.01
CA GLU A 21 -16.09 17.52 11.55
C GLU A 21 -15.06 17.58 10.42
N GLN A 22 -14.13 18.50 10.52
CA GLN A 22 -12.97 18.49 9.66
C GLN A 22 -12.13 17.31 10.10
N HIS A 23 -12.27 16.21 9.36
CA HIS A 23 -11.39 15.07 9.50
C HIS A 23 -9.99 15.52 9.05
N THR A 24 -9.17 15.96 9.99
CA THR A 24 -7.77 16.27 9.72
C THR A 24 -7.06 14.94 9.49
N MET A 25 -6.78 14.66 8.22
CA MET A 25 -6.01 13.50 7.84
C MET A 25 -4.59 13.65 8.41
N ASN A 26 -4.17 12.67 9.24
CA ASN A 26 -2.80 12.63 9.73
C ASN A 26 -1.87 12.19 8.58
N THR A 27 -1.16 13.14 7.99
CA THR A 27 -0.28 12.87 6.85
C THR A 27 0.98 12.10 7.23
N ASP A 28 1.33 12.05 8.52
CA ASP A 28 2.53 11.32 8.98
C ASP A 28 2.34 9.80 8.94
N GLU A 29 1.10 9.34 8.81
CA GLU A 29 0.74 7.92 8.66
C GLU A 29 0.47 7.52 7.20
N LEU A 30 0.62 8.44 6.26
CA LEU A 30 0.36 8.21 4.84
C LEU A 30 1.65 8.03 4.06
N ILE A 31 1.62 7.07 3.15
CA ILE A 31 2.71 6.80 2.22
C ILE A 31 2.24 7.22 0.83
N ARG A 32 3.04 8.00 0.14
CA ARG A 32 2.73 8.41 -1.24
C ARG A 32 3.26 7.36 -2.19
N ALA A 33 2.57 7.08 -3.29
CA ALA A 33 3.03 6.14 -4.31
C ALA A 33 4.46 6.45 -4.79
N ARG A 34 4.80 7.73 -4.95
CA ARG A 34 6.15 8.15 -5.34
C ARG A 34 7.25 7.87 -4.30
N ASP A 35 6.89 7.57 -3.05
CA ASP A 35 7.86 7.24 -2.00
C ASP A 35 8.19 5.74 -2.00
N ILE A 36 7.47 4.97 -2.82
CA ILE A 36 7.64 3.53 -2.95
C ILE A 36 8.00 3.09 -4.38
N VAL A 37 7.78 3.94 -5.38
CA VAL A 37 8.34 3.73 -6.74
C VAL A 37 9.87 3.88 -6.66
N ASP A 38 10.60 3.10 -7.41
CA ASP A 38 12.06 2.95 -7.36
C ASP A 38 12.59 2.36 -6.03
N SER A 39 11.72 1.82 -5.17
CA SER A 39 12.16 1.13 -3.95
C SER A 39 12.63 -0.28 -4.27
N ASP A 40 13.68 -0.72 -3.57
CA ASP A 40 14.22 -2.07 -3.69
C ASP A 40 13.20 -3.14 -3.30
N ILE A 41 13.24 -4.26 -3.99
CA ILE A 41 12.46 -5.46 -3.69
C ILE A 41 13.39 -6.58 -3.27
N TYR A 42 13.06 -7.21 -2.14
CA TYR A 42 13.80 -8.34 -1.59
C TYR A 42 12.95 -9.60 -1.57
N SER A 43 13.53 -10.72 -1.95
CA SER A 43 12.96 -12.05 -1.74
C SER A 43 13.46 -12.64 -0.44
N VAL A 44 12.57 -13.30 0.31
CA VAL A 44 12.97 -14.08 1.50
C VAL A 44 13.74 -15.36 1.14
N GLY A 45 13.77 -15.72 -0.15
CA GLY A 45 14.59 -16.82 -0.68
C GLY A 45 14.13 -18.24 -0.35
N THR A 46 13.01 -18.38 0.37
CA THR A 46 12.46 -19.67 0.76
C THR A 46 10.95 -19.71 0.59
N GLU A 47 10.45 -20.86 0.13
CA GLU A 47 9.01 -21.08 0.09
C GLU A 47 8.39 -20.98 1.48
N MET A 48 7.26 -20.34 1.58
CA MET A 48 6.60 -20.01 2.83
C MET A 48 5.08 -20.12 2.70
N ASP A 49 4.45 -20.77 3.68
CA ASP A 49 2.99 -20.81 3.75
C ASP A 49 2.41 -19.46 4.21
N ASP A 50 1.11 -19.27 3.99
CA ASP A 50 0.41 -18.02 4.31
C ASP A 50 0.55 -17.65 5.80
N ALA A 51 0.44 -18.61 6.71
CA ALA A 51 0.52 -18.36 8.14
C ALA A 51 1.92 -17.91 8.59
N SER A 52 2.97 -18.50 8.02
CA SER A 52 4.35 -18.12 8.28
C SER A 52 4.67 -16.76 7.68
N TRP A 53 4.14 -16.48 6.49
CA TRP A 53 4.28 -15.20 5.83
C TRP A 53 3.62 -14.07 6.63
N ASP A 54 2.36 -14.25 7.05
CA ASP A 54 1.62 -13.25 7.82
C ASP A 54 2.24 -12.99 9.20
N ALA A 55 2.84 -14.00 9.80
CA ALA A 55 3.49 -13.90 11.11
C ALA A 55 4.92 -13.37 11.06
N MET A 56 5.52 -13.24 9.87
CA MET A 56 6.90 -12.77 9.73
C MET A 56 7.06 -11.33 10.18
N ASP A 57 8.03 -11.08 11.05
CA ASP A 57 8.43 -9.74 11.45
C ASP A 57 9.45 -9.17 10.46
N LEU A 58 9.02 -8.21 9.64
CA LEU A 58 9.87 -7.56 8.65
C LEU A 58 10.82 -6.51 9.26
N SER A 59 10.66 -6.15 10.52
CA SER A 59 11.56 -5.22 11.21
C SER A 59 12.84 -5.89 11.67
N THR A 60 12.80 -7.18 11.89
CA THR A 60 13.97 -8.00 12.17
C THR A 60 14.57 -8.51 10.88
N ASN A 61 15.31 -7.74 10.33
CA ASN A 61 16.20 -7.76 9.23
C ASN A 61 16.57 -9.08 8.56
N GLY A 62 16.22 -9.13 7.30
CA GLY A 62 16.67 -10.15 6.41
C GLY A 62 18.15 -10.12 6.02
N ASP A 63 19.06 -10.43 6.94
CA ASP A 63 20.48 -10.66 6.56
C ASP A 63 20.64 -11.75 5.47
N ASN A 64 19.54 -12.51 5.23
CA ASN A 64 19.48 -13.57 4.23
C ASN A 64 18.49 -13.27 3.09
N TRP A 65 17.95 -12.05 3.00
CA TRP A 65 17.10 -11.69 1.89
C TRP A 65 17.92 -11.31 0.67
N ASN A 66 17.48 -11.73 -0.50
CA ASN A 66 18.11 -11.40 -1.76
C ASN A 66 17.38 -10.22 -2.40
N GLU A 67 18.11 -9.18 -2.75
CA GLU A 67 17.59 -8.13 -3.61
C GLU A 67 17.33 -8.70 -4.99
N ILE A 68 16.11 -8.48 -5.51
CA ILE A 68 15.65 -9.09 -6.76
C ILE A 68 15.26 -8.05 -7.82
N GLY A 69 15.21 -6.79 -7.47
CA GLY A 69 14.83 -5.71 -8.37
C GLY A 69 14.23 -4.51 -7.67
N GLU A 70 13.49 -3.73 -8.43
CA GLU A 70 12.92 -2.45 -8.00
C GLU A 70 11.42 -2.37 -8.34
N VAL A 71 10.71 -1.50 -7.64
CA VAL A 71 9.30 -1.18 -7.93
C VAL A 71 9.23 -0.22 -9.10
N GLU A 72 8.69 -0.67 -10.22
CA GLU A 72 8.46 0.18 -11.40
C GLU A 72 7.15 0.98 -11.28
N ASP A 73 6.08 0.34 -10.80
CA ASP A 73 4.79 1.02 -10.66
C ASP A 73 3.91 0.39 -9.57
N VAL A 74 2.94 1.17 -9.11
CA VAL A 74 1.91 0.74 -8.16
C VAL A 74 0.60 0.55 -8.90
N VAL A 75 0.02 -0.64 -8.81
CA VAL A 75 -1.20 -1.00 -9.53
C VAL A 75 -2.42 -0.93 -8.63
N LEU A 76 -3.39 -0.14 -9.07
CA LEU A 76 -4.69 0.01 -8.41
C LEU A 76 -5.79 -0.61 -9.27
N ASP A 77 -6.82 -1.13 -8.65
CA ASP A 77 -8.04 -1.47 -9.35
C ASP A 77 -8.90 -0.22 -9.64
N GLN A 78 -10.02 -0.42 -10.34
CA GLN A 78 -10.91 0.69 -10.68
C GLN A 78 -11.62 1.32 -9.47
N SER A 79 -11.58 0.69 -8.31
CA SER A 79 -12.07 1.25 -7.05
C SER A 79 -11.03 2.11 -6.32
N GLY A 80 -9.78 2.10 -6.80
CA GLY A 80 -8.65 2.82 -6.21
C GLY A 80 -7.92 2.02 -5.12
N GLN A 81 -8.20 0.73 -4.98
CA GLN A 81 -7.48 -0.12 -4.05
C GLN A 81 -6.21 -0.67 -4.71
N MET A 82 -5.10 -0.67 -3.96
CA MET A 82 -3.86 -1.29 -4.41
C MET A 82 -4.05 -2.80 -4.53
N VAL A 83 -3.75 -3.33 -5.70
CA VAL A 83 -3.83 -4.77 -6.01
C VAL A 83 -2.46 -5.41 -6.16
N GLY A 84 -1.45 -4.63 -6.38
CA GLY A 84 -0.07 -5.10 -6.53
C GLY A 84 0.89 -4.01 -6.93
N ILE A 85 2.07 -4.44 -7.30
CA ILE A 85 3.13 -3.62 -7.89
C ILE A 85 3.60 -4.25 -9.19
N VAL A 86 4.06 -3.44 -10.12
CA VAL A 86 4.92 -3.92 -11.20
C VAL A 86 6.35 -3.84 -10.70
N ALA A 87 7.03 -4.97 -10.73
CA ALA A 87 8.41 -5.10 -10.34
C ALA A 87 9.29 -5.30 -11.59
N GLU A 88 10.34 -4.51 -11.72
CA GLU A 88 11.44 -4.83 -12.61
C GLU A 88 12.38 -5.76 -11.87
N ILE A 89 12.44 -7.00 -12.30
CA ILE A 89 13.29 -8.03 -11.70
C ILE A 89 14.42 -8.40 -12.64
N GLY A 90 15.60 -8.62 -12.10
CA GLY A 90 16.76 -8.97 -12.89
C GLY A 90 18.04 -9.08 -12.07
N GLY A 91 19.13 -9.35 -12.76
CA GLY A 91 20.47 -9.42 -12.16
C GLY A 91 20.80 -10.75 -11.50
N PHE A 92 19.92 -11.76 -11.58
CA PHE A 92 20.14 -13.11 -11.10
C PHE A 92 19.81 -14.16 -12.18
N LEU A 93 20.51 -15.29 -12.17
CA LEU A 93 20.25 -16.51 -12.95
C LEU A 93 19.97 -16.31 -14.46
N ASP A 94 20.80 -15.60 -15.18
CA ASP A 94 20.71 -15.44 -16.65
C ASP A 94 19.38 -14.81 -17.17
N ILE A 95 18.54 -14.29 -16.28
CA ILE A 95 17.39 -13.48 -16.68
C ILE A 95 17.85 -12.06 -16.96
N GLY A 96 17.49 -11.53 -18.14
CA GLY A 96 17.52 -10.11 -18.41
C GLY A 96 16.40 -9.40 -17.63
N ASP A 97 16.41 -8.09 -17.59
CA ASP A 97 15.38 -7.29 -16.93
C ASP A 97 13.99 -7.71 -17.41
N LYS A 98 13.12 -7.99 -16.46
CA LYS A 98 11.77 -8.51 -16.71
C LYS A 98 10.78 -7.80 -15.81
N HIS A 99 9.72 -7.26 -16.38
CA HIS A 99 8.61 -6.70 -15.60
C HIS A 99 7.60 -7.79 -15.25
N VAL A 100 7.28 -7.93 -13.98
CA VAL A 100 6.30 -8.89 -13.47
C VAL A 100 5.32 -8.20 -12.53
N MET A 101 4.10 -8.73 -12.45
CA MET A 101 3.11 -8.29 -11.48
C MET A 101 3.24 -9.08 -10.18
N LEU A 102 3.47 -8.40 -9.08
CA LEU A 102 3.45 -8.98 -7.73
C LEU A 102 2.17 -8.52 -7.02
N GLU A 103 1.32 -9.49 -6.66
CA GLU A 103 0.07 -9.19 -5.96
C GLU A 103 0.30 -8.81 -4.49
N THR A 104 -0.58 -8.00 -3.93
CA THR A 104 -0.48 -7.53 -2.53
C THR A 104 -0.43 -8.65 -1.50
N LYS A 105 -0.94 -9.85 -1.81
CA LYS A 105 -0.84 -11.02 -0.92
C LYS A 105 0.58 -11.59 -0.82
N ASP A 106 1.41 -11.33 -1.85
CA ASP A 106 2.76 -11.90 -1.99
C ASP A 106 3.87 -10.89 -1.68
N VAL A 107 3.50 -9.64 -1.44
CA VAL A 107 4.45 -8.57 -1.09
C VAL A 107 4.01 -7.82 0.16
N ARG A 108 4.98 -7.35 0.93
CA ARG A 108 4.74 -6.50 2.10
C ARG A 108 5.72 -5.36 2.10
N LEU A 109 5.22 -4.17 2.46
CA LEU A 109 6.04 -2.97 2.60
C LEU A 109 6.71 -2.96 3.97
N SER A 110 7.99 -2.63 4.00
CA SER A 110 8.77 -2.49 5.23
C SER A 110 9.49 -1.15 5.26
N PRO A 111 9.34 -0.36 6.34
CA PRO A 111 10.12 0.87 6.50
C PRO A 111 11.59 0.53 6.81
N ARG A 112 12.52 1.29 6.21
CA ARG A 112 13.96 1.16 6.46
C ARG A 112 14.52 2.21 7.41
N GLY A 113 13.79 3.24 7.72
CA GLY A 113 14.21 4.43 8.43
C GLY A 113 14.41 5.60 7.46
N ASP A 114 14.55 6.82 8.01
CA ASP A 114 14.69 8.06 7.25
C ASP A 114 13.63 8.32 6.15
N GLY A 115 12.49 7.62 6.23
CA GLY A 115 11.39 7.73 5.27
C GLY A 115 11.55 6.86 4.03
N GLU A 116 12.54 5.99 4.00
CA GLU A 116 12.72 4.99 2.94
C GLU A 116 11.90 3.72 3.21
N TYR A 117 11.50 3.06 2.12
CA TYR A 117 10.72 1.83 2.14
C TYR A 117 11.37 0.79 1.23
N ILE A 118 11.13 -0.47 1.56
CA ILE A 118 11.41 -1.59 0.68
C ILE A 118 10.16 -2.46 0.57
N PHE A 119 10.07 -3.23 -0.51
CA PHE A 119 9.15 -4.33 -0.58
C PHE A 119 9.87 -5.65 -0.28
N VAL A 120 9.15 -6.54 0.38
CA VAL A 120 9.62 -7.90 0.62
C VAL A 120 8.60 -8.84 0.01
N THR A 121 9.05 -9.78 -0.81
CA THR A 121 8.21 -10.83 -1.37
C THR A 121 8.52 -12.19 -0.77
N ARG A 122 7.48 -13.01 -0.63
CA ARG A 122 7.63 -14.41 -0.25
C ARG A 122 7.97 -15.34 -1.41
N GLN A 123 7.90 -14.84 -2.63
CA GLN A 123 8.23 -15.63 -3.82
C GLN A 123 9.73 -15.83 -3.92
N THR A 124 10.14 -17.05 -4.24
CA THR A 124 11.54 -17.35 -4.53
C THR A 124 11.94 -16.82 -5.91
N GLU A 125 13.25 -16.76 -6.17
CA GLU A 125 13.75 -16.35 -7.47
C GLU A 125 13.19 -17.22 -8.59
N GLU A 126 13.12 -18.54 -8.40
CA GLU A 126 12.57 -19.50 -9.36
C GLU A 126 11.08 -19.22 -9.63
N GLN A 127 10.31 -18.92 -8.59
CA GLN A 127 8.90 -18.59 -8.75
C GLN A 127 8.70 -17.27 -9.51
N LEU A 128 9.57 -16.29 -9.26
CA LEU A 128 9.56 -15.01 -9.98
C LEU A 128 9.90 -15.17 -11.45
N GLU A 129 10.86 -16.05 -11.77
CA GLU A 129 11.22 -16.38 -13.14
C GLU A 129 10.05 -16.96 -13.93
N GLU A 130 9.21 -17.77 -13.29
CA GLU A 130 8.04 -18.40 -13.90
C GLU A 130 6.85 -17.44 -14.10
N LEU A 131 6.84 -16.28 -13.46
CA LEU A 131 5.76 -15.31 -13.63
C LEU A 131 5.70 -14.81 -15.08
N PRO A 132 4.49 -14.58 -15.61
CA PRO A 132 4.36 -13.95 -16.91
C PRO A 132 4.88 -12.50 -16.88
N SER A 133 5.53 -12.09 -17.96
CA SER A 133 5.91 -10.68 -18.11
C SER A 133 4.68 -9.79 -18.27
N VAL A 134 4.72 -8.62 -17.66
CA VAL A 134 3.76 -7.56 -17.91
C VAL A 134 3.98 -7.02 -19.33
N ASP A 135 2.90 -6.79 -20.06
CA ASP A 135 2.95 -6.23 -21.42
C ASP A 135 3.41 -4.76 -21.35
N GLU A 136 4.35 -4.38 -22.22
CA GLU A 136 4.87 -3.00 -22.26
C GLU A 136 3.75 -1.97 -22.48
N SER A 137 2.69 -2.32 -23.20
CA SER A 137 1.53 -1.44 -23.40
C SER A 137 0.74 -1.16 -22.13
N PHE A 138 0.93 -1.95 -21.08
CA PHE A 138 0.38 -1.69 -19.77
C PHE A 138 1.18 -0.62 -19.01
N MET A 139 2.46 -0.47 -19.36
CA MET A 139 3.40 0.44 -18.70
C MET A 139 3.44 1.84 -19.35
N GLU A 140 2.92 1.99 -20.57
CA GLU A 140 2.85 3.26 -21.32
C GLU A 140 1.61 4.11 -20.91
#